data_5bbc6d79ed7f928c5a3768d6d71642a6
#
_entry.id   5bbc6d79ed7f928c5a3768d6d71642a6
#
_cell.length_a   1.000
_cell.length_b   1.000
_cell.length_c   1.000
_cell.angle_alpha   90.00
_cell.angle_beta   90.00
_cell.angle_gamma   90.00
#
_symmetry.space_group_name_H-M   'P 1'
#
loop_
_entity.id
_entity.type
_entity.pdbx_description
1 polymer ?
#
loop_
_entity_poly.entity_id
_entity_poly.type
_entity_poly.pdbx_seq_one_letter_code
_entity_poly.pdbx_strand_id
1 'polypeptide(L)'
;AVDEVISSADTFLAKASGKAFPLVQEKYGLAYDAWLHIGDNPHSDGLRPAGFGIRALVLRDASEKHRKSVEKRYYNYSRGQPLWRGRSLQQLTLPLEGENIARPFLYRYGFLVLAPLLAAFVQGVMEHCLKEDIRRLYFFSREGWLLEKIWHLLAPVMYPASPLPEVSYLYVSRMALAGASCAYQGMQRSSADIVFLPAGNRDFRDVCRVFSLKPEPFAPHLARFNLSADSILSGLHHDYDPDNRRRFNLLFRDELFQNEVKVQTADANLALQRYLEAEGFFAQAQVALVDIGWMGTIQRFLFDAIRHRDDAPVCRGYVLAATRGINYPEGPKNTLRGLLYDRDRFDLAGSSILYARDLFEEACRAPHPTLNGYALKDDGYELVFRTAEDSTGQAEKEQDSYYAPLQEGILEGVRRYAPAAAMLGCSVQDLKPWLNYLMVSRLAFPKTEEVVHIRHRHHLDDFHGTHTPMQKHSKGQVHLWDRSEAALRYNPFLRLQSFMLGIRHR
;
A
#
# COMPACT_ATOMS: atom_id res chain seq x y z
N ALA A 1 14.44 -32.18 -6.66
CA ALA A 1 13.66 -33.25 -6.05
C ALA A 1 14.47 -33.83 -4.89
N VAL A 2 13.83 -34.17 -3.81
CA VAL A 2 14.40 -34.84 -2.64
C VAL A 2 13.79 -36.23 -2.64
N ASP A 3 14.65 -37.25 -2.68
CA ASP A 3 14.21 -38.66 -2.77
C ASP A 3 13.75 -39.14 -1.37
N GLU A 4 14.50 -38.77 -0.34
CA GLU A 4 14.19 -39.19 1.03
C GLU A 4 14.68 -38.19 2.08
N VAL A 5 13.99 -38.13 3.21
CA VAL A 5 14.37 -37.35 4.40
C VAL A 5 14.68 -38.31 5.55
N ILE A 6 15.89 -38.22 6.09
CA ILE A 6 16.32 -38.99 7.25
C ILE A 6 16.49 -38.03 8.45
N SER A 7 15.64 -38.17 9.44
CA SER A 7 15.64 -37.34 10.64
C SER A 7 16.50 -37.97 11.73
N SER A 8 17.35 -37.17 12.40
CA SER A 8 18.09 -37.63 13.57
C SER A 8 17.17 -37.90 14.78
N ALA A 9 15.97 -37.34 14.78
CA ALA A 9 14.96 -37.61 15.81
C ALA A 9 14.38 -39.03 15.66
N ASP A 10 14.20 -39.50 14.42
CA ASP A 10 13.66 -40.84 14.15
C ASP A 10 14.71 -41.94 14.28
N THR A 11 15.93 -41.62 13.90
CA THR A 11 17.04 -42.60 13.91
C THR A 11 17.83 -42.62 15.22
N PHE A 12 17.69 -41.57 16.04
CA PHE A 12 18.54 -41.29 17.22
C PHE A 12 20.06 -41.22 16.92
N LEU A 13 20.40 -41.01 15.64
CA LEU A 13 21.76 -40.89 15.15
C LEU A 13 22.04 -39.53 14.56
N ALA A 14 22.93 -38.77 15.20
CA ALA A 14 23.23 -37.39 14.77
C ALA A 14 24.47 -37.33 13.87
N LYS A 15 24.49 -36.42 12.91
CA LYS A 15 25.67 -36.08 12.11
C LYS A 15 26.84 -35.60 12.97
N ALA A 16 26.54 -34.83 14.01
CA ALA A 16 27.56 -34.29 14.92
C ALA A 16 28.35 -35.37 15.64
N SER A 17 27.75 -36.52 15.95
CA SER A 17 28.43 -37.68 16.50
C SER A 17 29.15 -38.52 15.44
N GLY A 18 28.89 -38.30 14.16
CA GLY A 18 29.36 -39.10 13.02
C GLY A 18 28.53 -40.36 12.75
N LYS A 19 27.63 -40.73 13.68
CA LYS A 19 26.88 -42.01 13.58
C LYS A 19 25.85 -42.06 12.47
N ALA A 20 25.39 -40.91 11.96
CA ALA A 20 24.46 -40.86 10.86
C ALA A 20 25.08 -41.32 9.52
N PHE A 21 26.37 -41.14 9.30
CA PHE A 21 27.03 -41.47 8.04
C PHE A 21 27.07 -42.98 7.74
N PRO A 22 27.49 -43.86 8.70
CA PRO A 22 27.37 -45.29 8.50
C PRO A 22 25.95 -45.79 8.25
N LEU A 23 24.93 -45.23 8.94
CA LEU A 23 23.55 -45.58 8.69
C LEU A 23 23.11 -45.31 7.25
N VAL A 24 23.47 -44.16 6.70
CA VAL A 24 23.14 -43.78 5.33
C VAL A 24 23.94 -44.63 4.34
N GLN A 25 25.21 -44.90 4.64
CA GLN A 25 26.05 -45.77 3.85
C GLN A 25 25.47 -47.18 3.74
N GLU A 26 25.08 -47.78 4.83
CA GLU A 26 24.47 -49.10 4.89
C GLU A 26 23.14 -49.15 4.12
N LYS A 27 22.31 -48.14 4.34
CA LYS A 27 20.95 -48.03 3.74
C LYS A 27 21.01 -47.99 2.20
N TYR A 28 21.96 -47.25 1.63
CA TYR A 28 22.03 -47.02 0.19
C TYR A 28 23.16 -47.76 -0.50
N GLY A 29 23.98 -48.46 0.24
CA GLY A 29 25.15 -49.13 -0.32
C GLY A 29 26.19 -48.19 -0.95
N LEU A 30 26.29 -46.94 -0.46
CA LEU A 30 27.16 -45.92 -1.04
C LEU A 30 28.60 -46.06 -0.59
N ALA A 31 29.55 -46.04 -1.53
CA ALA A 31 30.95 -45.85 -1.18
C ALA A 31 31.16 -44.41 -0.66
N TYR A 32 31.94 -44.24 0.39
CA TYR A 32 32.15 -42.93 1.02
C TYR A 32 32.82 -41.92 0.07
N ASP A 33 33.70 -42.37 -0.82
CA ASP A 33 34.37 -41.56 -1.83
C ASP A 33 33.47 -41.13 -3.01
N ALA A 34 32.39 -41.89 -3.20
CA ALA A 34 31.36 -41.55 -4.20
C ALA A 34 30.29 -40.57 -3.66
N TRP A 35 30.37 -40.20 -2.40
CA TRP A 35 29.38 -39.40 -1.73
C TRP A 35 29.83 -37.91 -1.62
N LEU A 36 28.96 -36.98 -1.99
CA LEU A 36 29.09 -35.55 -1.68
C LEU A 36 28.12 -35.17 -0.58
N HIS A 37 28.68 -34.73 0.56
CA HIS A 37 27.89 -34.19 1.66
C HIS A 37 27.87 -32.65 1.60
N ILE A 38 26.70 -32.05 1.66
CA ILE A 38 26.52 -30.59 1.64
C ILE A 38 25.80 -30.15 2.93
N GLY A 39 26.33 -29.17 3.61
CA GLY A 39 25.70 -28.61 4.81
C GLY A 39 26.32 -27.28 5.24
N ASP A 40 25.87 -26.74 6.37
CA ASP A 40 26.24 -25.40 6.84
C ASP A 40 27.15 -25.41 8.07
N ASN A 41 27.20 -26.52 8.79
CA ASN A 41 27.97 -26.63 10.02
C ASN A 41 29.38 -27.19 9.79
N PRO A 42 30.47 -26.42 10.05
CA PRO A 42 31.83 -26.87 9.81
C PRO A 42 32.22 -28.17 10.54
N HIS A 43 31.62 -28.44 11.70
CA HIS A 43 31.90 -29.65 12.48
C HIS A 43 31.12 -30.85 11.95
N SER A 44 29.78 -30.75 11.97
CA SER A 44 28.91 -31.88 11.63
C SER A 44 28.83 -32.17 10.13
N ASP A 45 29.02 -31.16 9.29
CA ASP A 45 28.89 -31.28 7.83
C ASP A 45 30.23 -31.15 7.09
N GLY A 46 31.29 -30.74 7.80
CA GLY A 46 32.65 -30.67 7.28
C GLY A 46 33.58 -31.75 7.85
N LEU A 47 33.96 -31.58 9.12
CA LEU A 47 34.94 -32.46 9.77
C LEU A 47 34.46 -33.92 9.91
N ARG A 48 33.20 -34.13 10.29
CA ARG A 48 32.69 -35.49 10.50
C ARG A 48 32.63 -36.33 9.23
N PRO A 49 31.99 -35.86 8.13
CA PRO A 49 31.99 -36.64 6.89
C PRO A 49 33.42 -36.82 6.32
N ALA A 50 34.27 -35.81 6.41
CA ALA A 50 35.66 -35.93 5.97
C ALA A 50 36.44 -37.06 6.68
N GLY A 51 36.14 -37.30 7.95
CA GLY A 51 36.69 -38.41 8.73
C GLY A 51 36.33 -39.80 8.20
N PHE A 52 35.29 -39.91 7.39
CA PHE A 52 34.89 -41.15 6.67
C PHE A 52 35.40 -41.20 5.20
N GLY A 53 36.11 -40.17 4.75
CA GLY A 53 36.48 -40.02 3.35
C GLY A 53 35.38 -39.47 2.44
N ILE A 54 34.30 -38.99 3.00
CA ILE A 54 33.20 -38.35 2.25
C ILE A 54 33.62 -36.93 1.84
N ARG A 55 33.43 -36.59 0.56
CA ARG A 55 33.64 -35.23 0.08
C ARG A 55 32.61 -34.28 0.71
N ALA A 56 33.07 -33.26 1.42
CA ALA A 56 32.22 -32.32 2.10
C ALA A 56 32.28 -30.92 1.49
N LEU A 57 31.13 -30.31 1.23
CA LEU A 57 30.98 -28.91 0.86
C LEU A 57 30.26 -28.18 1.99
N VAL A 58 30.99 -27.32 2.70
CA VAL A 58 30.42 -26.49 3.76
C VAL A 58 30.05 -25.15 3.17
N LEU A 59 28.74 -24.93 3.08
CA LEU A 59 28.18 -23.64 2.66
C LEU A 59 28.26 -22.64 3.81
N ARG A 60 29.15 -21.66 3.70
CA ARG A 60 29.24 -20.56 4.65
C ARG A 60 28.40 -19.40 4.14
N ASP A 61 27.36 -19.09 4.90
CA ASP A 61 26.49 -17.94 4.63
C ASP A 61 26.69 -16.90 5.74
N ALA A 62 27.31 -15.75 5.42
CA ALA A 62 27.50 -14.68 6.39
C ALA A 62 26.17 -14.05 6.83
N SER A 63 25.12 -14.20 6.04
CA SER A 63 23.77 -13.78 6.44
C SER A 63 23.11 -14.75 7.43
N GLU A 64 23.66 -15.95 7.66
CA GLU A 64 23.08 -16.94 8.58
C GLU A 64 22.90 -16.40 10.01
N LYS A 65 23.89 -15.69 10.52
CA LYS A 65 23.79 -15.04 11.83
C LYS A 65 22.66 -14.04 11.88
N HIS A 66 22.47 -13.29 10.80
CA HIS A 66 21.37 -12.36 10.67
C HIS A 66 20.04 -13.11 10.58
N ARG A 67 19.93 -14.15 9.74
CA ARG A 67 18.72 -14.99 9.64
C ARG A 67 18.33 -15.60 10.99
N LYS A 68 19.27 -16.21 11.70
CA LYS A 68 19.04 -16.76 13.04
C LYS A 68 18.58 -15.70 14.06
N SER A 69 19.11 -14.48 13.96
CA SER A 69 18.66 -13.36 14.80
C SER A 69 17.22 -12.96 14.48
N VAL A 70 16.87 -12.83 13.20
CA VAL A 70 15.51 -12.53 12.75
C VAL A 70 14.55 -13.64 13.19
N GLU A 71 14.93 -14.89 13.00
CA GLU A 71 14.17 -16.06 13.41
C GLU A 71 13.88 -16.08 14.91
N LYS A 72 14.89 -15.84 15.72
CA LYS A 72 14.75 -15.76 17.19
C LYS A 72 13.81 -14.64 17.61
N ARG A 73 13.95 -13.46 17.00
CA ARG A 73 13.06 -12.33 17.30
C ARG A 73 11.61 -12.67 16.94
N TYR A 74 11.40 -13.26 15.80
CA TYR A 74 10.06 -13.65 15.34
C TYR A 74 9.45 -14.72 16.26
N TYR A 75 10.21 -15.74 16.64
CA TYR A 75 9.77 -16.76 17.57
C TYR A 75 9.37 -16.14 18.92
N ASN A 76 10.19 -15.27 19.47
CA ASN A 76 9.91 -14.59 20.73
C ASN A 76 8.66 -13.70 20.62
N TYR A 77 8.50 -12.98 19.52
CA TYR A 77 7.31 -12.15 19.27
C TYR A 77 6.02 -12.99 19.23
N SER A 78 6.05 -14.12 18.58
CA SER A 78 4.92 -15.03 18.44
C SER A 78 4.63 -15.83 19.73
N ARG A 79 5.44 -15.68 20.76
CA ARG A 79 5.34 -16.47 22.03
C ARG A 79 5.44 -17.98 21.82
N GLY A 80 6.19 -18.40 20.81
CA GLY A 80 6.36 -19.81 20.49
C GLY A 80 5.14 -20.45 19.80
N GLN A 81 4.13 -19.69 19.45
CA GLN A 81 3.04 -20.21 18.60
C GLN A 81 3.60 -20.64 17.24
N PRO A 82 3.02 -21.65 16.59
CA PRO A 82 3.53 -22.20 15.34
C PRO A 82 3.29 -21.25 14.16
N LEU A 83 4.03 -20.15 14.15
CA LEU A 83 4.08 -19.18 13.07
C LEU A 83 5.22 -19.49 12.10
N TRP A 84 5.56 -20.78 12.05
CA TRP A 84 6.66 -21.28 11.26
C TRP A 84 6.54 -20.93 9.77
N ARG A 85 5.33 -20.78 9.22
CA ARG A 85 5.12 -20.40 7.83
C ARG A 85 5.68 -19.03 7.49
N GLY A 86 5.29 -17.99 8.24
CA GLY A 86 5.82 -16.64 8.02
C GLY A 86 7.31 -16.53 8.29
N ARG A 87 7.82 -17.26 9.27
CA ARG A 87 9.24 -17.36 9.56
C ARG A 87 10.02 -18.06 8.47
N SER A 88 9.52 -19.16 7.96
CA SER A 88 10.11 -19.88 6.84
C SER A 88 10.09 -19.04 5.57
N LEU A 89 8.98 -18.36 5.30
CA LEU A 89 8.87 -17.42 4.20
C LEU A 89 9.96 -16.33 4.29
N GLN A 90 10.14 -15.75 5.46
CA GLN A 90 11.18 -14.74 5.66
C GLN A 90 12.58 -15.29 5.40
N GLN A 91 12.89 -16.49 5.85
CA GLN A 91 14.18 -17.13 5.59
C GLN A 91 14.41 -17.39 4.10
N LEU A 92 13.40 -17.88 3.41
CA LEU A 92 13.48 -18.15 1.97
C LEU A 92 13.63 -16.88 1.12
N THR A 93 13.13 -15.75 1.61
CA THR A 93 13.21 -14.47 0.91
C THR A 93 14.46 -13.65 1.25
N LEU A 94 15.18 -13.99 2.35
CA LEU A 94 16.41 -13.29 2.67
C LEU A 94 17.47 -13.50 1.58
N PRO A 95 18.18 -12.43 1.19
CA PRO A 95 19.25 -12.54 0.21
C PRO A 95 20.42 -13.36 0.76
N LEU A 96 21.11 -14.05 -0.12
CA LEU A 96 22.40 -14.66 0.18
C LEU A 96 23.47 -13.58 0.41
N GLU A 97 24.57 -13.98 1.05
CA GLU A 97 25.69 -13.08 1.29
C GLU A 97 26.19 -12.45 -0.02
N GLY A 98 26.45 -11.15 0.02
CA GLY A 98 26.99 -10.41 -1.12
C GLY A 98 25.94 -9.83 -2.08
N GLU A 99 24.72 -10.37 -2.12
CA GLU A 99 23.70 -9.86 -3.06
C GLU A 99 23.24 -8.42 -2.76
N ASN A 100 23.27 -8.00 -1.50
CA ASN A 100 22.66 -6.73 -1.09
C ASN A 100 23.63 -5.71 -0.48
N ILE A 101 24.88 -6.09 -0.16
CA ILE A 101 25.80 -5.16 0.54
C ILE A 101 26.09 -3.93 -0.32
N ALA A 102 26.22 -4.11 -1.63
CA ALA A 102 26.49 -3.02 -2.58
C ALA A 102 25.24 -2.25 -3.05
N ARG A 103 24.03 -2.70 -2.67
CA ARG A 103 22.78 -2.05 -3.11
C ARG A 103 22.46 -0.81 -2.29
N PRO A 104 21.86 0.24 -2.90
CA PRO A 104 21.45 1.44 -2.17
C PRO A 104 20.50 1.14 -1.00
N PHE A 105 20.51 1.98 0.02
CA PHE A 105 19.62 1.84 1.18
C PHE A 105 18.16 1.68 0.77
N LEU A 106 17.66 2.52 -0.14
CA LEU A 106 16.26 2.48 -0.59
C LEU A 106 15.89 1.14 -1.23
N TYR A 107 16.77 0.57 -2.06
CA TYR A 107 16.56 -0.78 -2.61
C TYR A 107 16.41 -1.83 -1.50
N ARG A 108 17.35 -1.85 -0.54
CA ARG A 108 17.32 -2.80 0.57
C ARG A 108 16.07 -2.63 1.44
N TYR A 109 15.65 -1.38 1.67
CA TYR A 109 14.45 -1.08 2.42
C TYR A 109 13.19 -1.56 1.69
N GLY A 110 13.09 -1.29 0.39
CA GLY A 110 12.04 -1.81 -0.47
C GLY A 110 11.95 -3.33 -0.42
N PHE A 111 13.08 -3.99 -0.59
CA PHE A 111 13.17 -5.46 -0.57
C PHE A 111 12.79 -6.08 0.78
N LEU A 112 13.34 -5.59 1.88
CA LEU A 112 13.21 -6.23 3.19
C LEU A 112 11.95 -5.83 3.97
N VAL A 113 11.39 -4.65 3.70
CA VAL A 113 10.30 -4.08 4.52
C VAL A 113 9.02 -3.94 3.72
N LEU A 114 9.07 -3.24 2.58
CA LEU A 114 7.84 -2.93 1.84
C LEU A 114 7.37 -4.08 0.96
N ALA A 115 8.28 -4.84 0.36
CA ALA A 115 7.92 -5.97 -0.50
C ALA A 115 7.01 -7.00 0.19
N PRO A 116 7.33 -7.52 1.38
CA PRO A 116 6.45 -8.49 2.04
C PRO A 116 5.09 -7.91 2.44
N LEU A 117 5.01 -6.62 2.79
CA LEU A 117 3.74 -5.97 3.13
C LEU A 117 2.87 -5.77 1.89
N LEU A 118 3.45 -5.26 0.80
CA LEU A 118 2.72 -5.04 -0.46
C LEU A 118 2.36 -6.36 -1.15
N ALA A 119 3.26 -7.36 -1.13
CA ALA A 119 2.97 -8.69 -1.65
C ALA A 119 1.81 -9.36 -0.90
N ALA A 120 1.81 -9.31 0.43
CA ALA A 120 0.73 -9.84 1.24
C ALA A 120 -0.59 -9.09 1.02
N PHE A 121 -0.54 -7.76 0.82
CA PHE A 121 -1.71 -6.99 0.46
C PHE A 121 -2.33 -7.47 -0.86
N VAL A 122 -1.53 -7.54 -1.93
CA VAL A 122 -2.01 -7.97 -3.26
C VAL A 122 -2.46 -9.44 -3.24
N GLN A 123 -1.75 -10.33 -2.51
CA GLN A 123 -2.20 -11.69 -2.27
C GLN A 123 -3.58 -11.72 -1.58
N GLY A 124 -3.79 -10.88 -0.57
CA GLY A 124 -5.07 -10.75 0.11
C GLY A 124 -6.19 -10.30 -0.83
N VAL A 125 -5.91 -9.40 -1.77
CA VAL A 125 -6.87 -9.03 -2.84
C VAL A 125 -7.21 -10.25 -3.69
N MET A 126 -6.22 -11.06 -4.13
CA MET A 126 -6.45 -12.30 -4.88
C MET A 126 -7.33 -13.28 -4.11
N GLU A 127 -7.02 -13.53 -2.82
CA GLU A 127 -7.79 -14.42 -1.96
C GLU A 127 -9.25 -13.96 -1.83
N HIS A 128 -9.50 -12.63 -1.72
CA HIS A 128 -10.86 -12.09 -1.67
C HIS A 128 -11.57 -12.18 -3.01
N CYS A 129 -10.91 -11.88 -4.13
CA CYS A 129 -11.50 -12.01 -5.46
C CYS A 129 -11.93 -13.45 -5.76
N LEU A 130 -11.11 -14.44 -5.41
CA LEU A 130 -11.45 -15.85 -5.57
C LEU A 130 -12.64 -16.25 -4.69
N LYS A 131 -12.66 -15.79 -3.44
CA LYS A 131 -13.73 -16.09 -2.48
C LYS A 131 -15.07 -15.48 -2.87
N GLU A 132 -15.07 -14.28 -3.44
CA GLU A 132 -16.26 -13.50 -3.78
C GLU A 132 -16.64 -13.66 -5.27
N ASP A 133 -15.94 -14.52 -6.03
CA ASP A 133 -16.12 -14.76 -7.47
C ASP A 133 -16.09 -13.48 -8.31
N ILE A 134 -15.16 -12.60 -8.03
CA ILE A 134 -14.98 -11.35 -8.76
C ILE A 134 -14.21 -11.62 -10.05
N ARG A 135 -14.74 -11.15 -11.20
CA ARG A 135 -14.19 -11.42 -12.52
C ARG A 135 -13.45 -10.24 -13.15
N ARG A 136 -13.61 -9.04 -12.60
CA ARG A 136 -12.97 -7.81 -13.08
C ARG A 136 -12.41 -7.01 -11.92
N LEU A 137 -11.16 -6.56 -12.05
CA LEU A 137 -10.46 -5.78 -11.04
C LEU A 137 -9.77 -4.58 -11.67
N TYR A 138 -9.86 -3.44 -11.01
CA TYR A 138 -9.21 -2.20 -11.42
C TYR A 138 -8.26 -1.69 -10.34
N PHE A 139 -7.00 -1.46 -10.73
CA PHE A 139 -6.03 -0.76 -9.91
C PHE A 139 -6.12 0.74 -10.17
N PHE A 140 -6.36 1.52 -9.13
CA PHE A 140 -6.49 2.98 -9.25
C PHE A 140 -5.12 3.65 -9.45
N SER A 141 -5.06 4.59 -10.40
CA SER A 141 -3.88 5.43 -10.54
C SER A 141 -3.74 6.36 -9.30
N ARG A 142 -2.57 6.67 -8.84
CA ARG A 142 -1.21 6.42 -9.31
C ARG A 142 -0.60 5.18 -8.61
N GLU A 143 -0.96 4.95 -7.34
CA GLU A 143 -0.37 3.92 -6.49
C GLU A 143 -0.67 2.50 -7.01
N GLY A 144 -1.80 2.32 -7.68
CA GLY A 144 -2.18 1.05 -8.31
C GLY A 144 -1.20 0.55 -9.37
N TRP A 145 -0.38 1.43 -9.97
CA TRP A 145 0.62 1.04 -10.96
C TRP A 145 1.64 0.02 -10.43
N LEU A 146 2.17 0.24 -9.23
CA LEU A 146 3.09 -0.73 -8.62
C LEU A 146 2.33 -1.99 -8.17
N LEU A 147 1.11 -1.82 -7.65
CA LEU A 147 0.28 -2.94 -7.19
C LEU A 147 -0.12 -3.87 -8.34
N GLU A 148 -0.43 -3.32 -9.52
CA GLU A 148 -0.69 -4.11 -10.73
C GLU A 148 0.55 -4.92 -11.16
N LYS A 149 1.74 -4.33 -11.11
CA LYS A 149 2.99 -5.05 -11.36
C LYS A 149 3.22 -6.18 -10.37
N ILE A 150 2.94 -5.94 -9.10
CA ILE A 150 3.01 -6.97 -8.05
C ILE A 150 2.00 -8.08 -8.35
N TRP A 151 0.79 -7.75 -8.77
CA TRP A 151 -0.22 -8.73 -9.19
C TRP A 151 0.32 -9.66 -10.29
N HIS A 152 0.89 -9.09 -11.35
CA HIS A 152 1.44 -9.88 -12.46
C HIS A 152 2.65 -10.74 -12.07
N LEU A 153 3.37 -10.40 -11.00
CA LEU A 153 4.42 -11.26 -10.45
C LEU A 153 3.88 -12.39 -9.57
N LEU A 154 2.81 -12.15 -8.82
CA LEU A 154 2.23 -13.13 -7.89
C LEU A 154 1.29 -14.12 -8.59
N ALA A 155 0.40 -13.66 -9.45
CA ALA A 155 -0.68 -14.44 -10.02
C ALA A 155 -0.22 -15.74 -10.71
N PRO A 156 0.75 -15.71 -11.65
CA PRO A 156 1.16 -16.93 -12.37
C PRO A 156 1.89 -17.93 -11.48
N VAL A 157 2.47 -17.49 -10.36
CA VAL A 157 3.25 -18.34 -9.45
C VAL A 157 2.37 -18.92 -8.35
N MET A 158 1.50 -18.10 -7.76
CA MET A 158 0.70 -18.51 -6.60
C MET A 158 -0.63 -19.15 -6.97
N TYR A 159 -1.21 -18.75 -8.10
CA TYR A 159 -2.55 -19.15 -8.53
C TYR A 159 -2.61 -19.55 -10.02
N PRO A 160 -1.70 -20.43 -10.52
CA PRO A 160 -1.54 -20.69 -11.96
C PRO A 160 -2.78 -21.28 -12.65
N ALA A 161 -3.64 -21.95 -11.91
CA ALA A 161 -4.85 -22.60 -12.44
C ALA A 161 -6.15 -22.01 -11.86
N SER A 162 -6.07 -20.91 -11.10
CA SER A 162 -7.23 -20.33 -10.45
C SER A 162 -7.90 -19.28 -11.34
N PRO A 163 -9.22 -19.12 -11.30
CA PRO A 163 -9.95 -18.15 -12.08
C PRO A 163 -9.85 -16.74 -11.46
N LEU A 164 -8.65 -16.20 -11.44
CA LEU A 164 -8.42 -14.82 -11.01
C LEU A 164 -9.13 -13.83 -11.95
N PRO A 165 -9.50 -12.64 -11.47
CA PRO A 165 -10.10 -11.61 -12.31
C PRO A 165 -9.15 -11.13 -13.39
N GLU A 166 -9.73 -10.68 -14.49
CA GLU A 166 -9.04 -9.83 -15.46
C GLU A 166 -8.76 -8.49 -14.79
N VAL A 167 -7.53 -7.97 -14.96
CA VAL A 167 -7.08 -6.75 -14.30
C VAL A 167 -6.82 -5.64 -15.29
N SER A 168 -7.09 -4.41 -14.89
CA SER A 168 -6.76 -3.20 -15.63
C SER A 168 -6.34 -2.08 -14.71
N TYR A 169 -5.53 -1.18 -15.24
CA TYR A 169 -5.15 0.06 -14.58
C TYR A 169 -6.14 1.15 -14.94
N LEU A 170 -6.80 1.74 -13.94
CA LEU A 170 -7.83 2.76 -14.16
C LEU A 170 -7.31 4.15 -13.82
N TYR A 171 -7.31 5.05 -14.80
CA TYR A 171 -6.92 6.43 -14.60
C TYR A 171 -8.01 7.21 -13.86
N VAL A 172 -7.83 7.35 -12.58
CA VAL A 172 -8.69 8.10 -11.65
C VAL A 172 -7.85 8.94 -10.69
N SER A 173 -8.41 10.01 -10.18
CA SER A 173 -7.81 10.78 -9.09
C SER A 173 -8.89 11.49 -8.27
N ARG A 174 -8.56 11.96 -7.08
CA ARG A 174 -9.49 12.78 -6.29
C ARG A 174 -9.94 14.02 -7.04
N MET A 175 -8.99 14.71 -7.72
CA MET A 175 -9.28 15.91 -8.50
C MET A 175 -10.18 15.63 -9.70
N ALA A 176 -9.84 14.61 -10.50
CA ALA A 176 -10.59 14.27 -11.70
C ALA A 176 -12.03 13.83 -11.41
N LEU A 177 -12.24 13.13 -10.28
CA LEU A 177 -13.55 12.58 -9.93
C LEU A 177 -14.41 13.54 -9.10
N ALA A 178 -13.83 14.48 -8.34
CA ALA A 178 -14.58 15.35 -7.44
C ALA A 178 -15.67 16.11 -8.19
N GLY A 179 -15.33 16.81 -9.26
CA GLY A 179 -16.31 17.51 -10.10
C GLY A 179 -17.30 16.56 -10.76
N ALA A 180 -16.80 15.52 -11.46
CA ALA A 180 -17.63 14.55 -12.16
C ALA A 180 -18.66 13.87 -11.24
N SER A 181 -18.36 13.69 -9.94
CA SER A 181 -19.28 13.10 -8.95
C SER A 181 -20.52 13.97 -8.67
N CYS A 182 -20.47 15.25 -9.01
CA CYS A 182 -21.55 16.21 -8.69
C CYS A 182 -22.62 16.33 -9.78
N ALA A 183 -22.40 15.77 -10.98
CA ALA A 183 -23.24 16.04 -12.14
C ALA A 183 -24.72 15.67 -11.97
N TYR A 184 -25.04 14.62 -11.24
CA TYR A 184 -26.44 14.18 -11.06
C TYR A 184 -27.05 14.61 -9.73
N GLN A 185 -26.29 14.54 -8.65
CA GLN A 185 -26.79 14.79 -7.31
C GLN A 185 -26.49 16.19 -6.78
N GLY A 186 -25.66 16.94 -7.52
CA GLY A 186 -25.06 18.14 -7.01
C GLY A 186 -23.97 17.87 -5.98
N MET A 187 -23.42 18.94 -5.42
CA MET A 187 -22.38 18.87 -4.42
C MET A 187 -22.96 18.49 -3.03
N GLN A 188 -22.49 17.40 -2.47
CA GLN A 188 -22.85 16.99 -1.13
C GLN A 188 -21.93 17.62 -0.09
N ARG A 189 -22.48 17.98 1.09
CA ARG A 189 -21.67 18.50 2.19
C ARG A 189 -20.50 17.60 2.54
N SER A 190 -20.75 16.29 2.68
CA SER A 190 -19.72 15.29 3.00
C SER A 190 -18.61 15.20 1.95
N SER A 191 -18.92 15.51 0.69
CA SER A 191 -17.92 15.57 -0.39
C SER A 191 -17.12 16.88 -0.33
N ALA A 192 -17.79 18.02 -0.09
CA ALA A 192 -17.13 19.31 0.05
C ALA A 192 -16.23 19.42 1.30
N ASP A 193 -16.56 18.69 2.36
CA ASP A 193 -15.79 18.70 3.61
C ASP A 193 -14.31 18.25 3.44
N ILE A 194 -14.00 17.53 2.37
CA ILE A 194 -12.61 17.12 2.07
C ILE A 194 -11.70 18.32 1.75
N VAL A 195 -12.26 19.41 1.20
CA VAL A 195 -11.50 20.63 0.88
C VAL A 195 -10.89 21.25 2.14
N PHE A 196 -11.53 21.01 3.29
CA PHE A 196 -11.16 21.61 4.56
C PHE A 196 -10.25 20.72 5.43
N LEU A 197 -9.72 19.63 4.84
CA LEU A 197 -8.80 18.70 5.48
C LEU A 197 -7.50 18.59 4.65
N PRO A 198 -6.30 18.78 5.24
CA PRO A 198 -6.05 19.28 6.61
C PRO A 198 -6.49 20.73 6.82
N ALA A 199 -6.60 21.14 8.08
CA ALA A 199 -7.00 22.50 8.43
C ALA A 199 -6.09 23.56 7.79
N GLY A 200 -6.67 24.61 7.28
CA GLY A 200 -5.98 25.71 6.61
C GLY A 200 -6.96 26.83 6.27
N ASN A 201 -6.45 27.99 5.88
CA ASN A 201 -7.30 29.05 5.36
C ASN A 201 -7.84 28.62 4.00
N ARG A 202 -9.14 28.36 3.92
CA ARG A 202 -9.85 27.91 2.73
C ARG A 202 -11.06 28.78 2.47
N ASP A 203 -11.24 29.14 1.21
CA ASP A 203 -12.38 29.92 0.73
C ASP A 203 -13.20 29.14 -0.33
N PHE A 204 -14.15 29.79 -0.97
CA PHE A 204 -14.96 29.16 -2.01
C PHE A 204 -14.17 28.89 -3.30
N ARG A 205 -13.12 29.64 -3.58
CA ARG A 205 -12.24 29.36 -4.74
C ARG A 205 -11.49 28.03 -4.57
N ASP A 206 -11.11 27.69 -3.31
CA ASP A 206 -10.53 26.37 -3.03
C ASP A 206 -11.54 25.25 -3.31
N VAL A 207 -12.81 25.45 -2.97
CA VAL A 207 -13.88 24.50 -3.33
C VAL A 207 -14.00 24.39 -4.85
N CYS A 208 -14.08 25.53 -5.56
CA CYS A 208 -14.16 25.54 -7.02
C CYS A 208 -12.96 24.83 -7.66
N ARG A 209 -11.75 25.06 -7.17
CA ARG A 209 -10.55 24.42 -7.68
C ARG A 209 -10.60 22.90 -7.53
N VAL A 210 -11.00 22.39 -6.37
CA VAL A 210 -11.09 20.94 -6.10
C VAL A 210 -12.18 20.26 -6.95
N PHE A 211 -13.30 20.95 -7.18
CA PHE A 211 -14.42 20.41 -7.94
C PHE A 211 -14.42 20.84 -9.43
N SER A 212 -13.32 21.48 -9.87
CA SER A 212 -13.18 21.96 -11.27
C SER A 212 -14.32 22.89 -11.71
N LEU A 213 -14.75 23.77 -10.80
CA LEU A 213 -15.82 24.76 -11.03
C LEU A 213 -15.23 26.15 -11.32
N LYS A 214 -15.95 26.94 -12.11
CA LYS A 214 -15.67 28.36 -12.30
C LYS A 214 -16.41 29.14 -11.20
N PRO A 215 -15.73 29.98 -10.39
CA PRO A 215 -16.36 30.66 -9.26
C PRO A 215 -17.30 31.80 -9.68
N GLU A 216 -17.11 32.42 -10.88
CA GLU A 216 -17.84 33.62 -11.30
C GLU A 216 -19.37 33.42 -11.36
N PRO A 217 -19.90 32.30 -11.96
CA PRO A 217 -21.34 32.06 -11.99
C PRO A 217 -21.98 31.91 -10.62
N PHE A 218 -21.22 31.58 -9.61
CA PHE A 218 -21.73 31.39 -8.25
C PHE A 218 -21.88 32.70 -7.45
N ALA A 219 -21.36 33.83 -7.93
CA ALA A 219 -21.40 35.09 -7.20
C ALA A 219 -22.82 35.49 -6.73
N PRO A 220 -23.91 35.41 -7.55
CA PRO A 220 -25.27 35.71 -7.10
C PRO A 220 -25.76 34.73 -6.02
N HIS A 221 -25.38 33.44 -6.11
CA HIS A 221 -25.79 32.43 -5.15
C HIS A 221 -25.13 32.66 -3.80
N LEU A 222 -23.82 32.97 -3.78
CA LEU A 222 -23.08 33.29 -2.56
C LEU A 222 -23.62 34.54 -1.88
N ALA A 223 -23.91 35.62 -2.66
CA ALA A 223 -24.41 36.88 -2.13
C ALA A 223 -25.74 36.71 -1.38
N ARG A 224 -26.63 35.83 -1.79
CA ARG A 224 -27.89 35.53 -1.09
C ARG A 224 -27.67 34.99 0.33
N PHE A 225 -26.51 34.44 0.61
CA PHE A 225 -26.14 33.93 1.94
C PHE A 225 -25.09 34.83 2.62
N ASN A 226 -24.93 36.07 2.16
CA ASN A 226 -23.90 36.98 2.65
C ASN A 226 -22.47 36.39 2.60
N LEU A 227 -22.14 35.71 1.48
CA LEU A 227 -20.83 35.16 1.16
C LEU A 227 -20.31 35.76 -0.14
N SER A 228 -19.00 35.77 -0.29
CA SER A 228 -18.28 35.99 -1.55
C SER A 228 -17.32 34.84 -1.83
N ALA A 229 -16.71 34.81 -2.99
CA ALA A 229 -15.71 33.79 -3.32
C ALA A 229 -14.50 33.83 -2.37
N ASP A 230 -14.18 35.00 -1.81
CA ASP A 230 -13.08 35.22 -0.86
C ASP A 230 -13.47 35.01 0.61
N SER A 231 -14.72 34.69 0.90
CA SER A 231 -15.14 34.44 2.28
C SER A 231 -14.43 33.20 2.83
N ILE A 232 -13.63 33.38 3.88
CA ILE A 232 -12.90 32.28 4.51
C ILE A 232 -13.92 31.34 5.17
N LEU A 233 -13.92 30.08 4.72
CA LEU A 233 -14.85 29.02 5.16
C LEU A 233 -14.22 28.11 6.21
N SER A 234 -12.90 28.08 6.29
CA SER A 234 -12.11 27.38 7.30
C SER A 234 -10.80 28.10 7.50
N GLY A 235 -10.32 28.23 8.72
CA GLY A 235 -9.09 28.94 9.03
C GLY A 235 -8.27 28.24 10.11
N LEU A 236 -6.95 28.51 10.12
CA LEU A 236 -6.04 28.03 11.16
C LEU A 236 -6.14 28.84 12.45
N HIS A 237 -6.55 30.12 12.34
CA HIS A 237 -6.69 31.05 13.44
C HIS A 237 -8.13 31.56 13.47
N HIS A 238 -8.56 32.14 14.60
CA HIS A 238 -9.94 32.65 14.81
C HIS A 238 -10.20 33.99 14.11
N ASP A 239 -9.38 34.41 13.15
CA ASP A 239 -9.45 35.69 12.45
C ASP A 239 -10.45 35.70 11.28
N TYR A 240 -11.38 34.76 11.24
CA TYR A 240 -12.44 34.70 10.25
C TYR A 240 -13.81 34.54 10.89
N ASP A 241 -14.87 34.98 10.17
CA ASP A 241 -16.26 34.84 10.63
C ASP A 241 -16.64 33.34 10.68
N PRO A 242 -16.84 32.74 11.86
CA PRO A 242 -17.18 31.31 11.99
C PRO A 242 -18.56 31.00 11.38
N ASP A 243 -19.43 31.99 11.19
CA ASP A 243 -20.71 31.80 10.54
C ASP A 243 -20.59 31.58 9.03
N ASN A 244 -19.50 31.97 8.39
CA ASN A 244 -19.28 31.72 6.96
C ASN A 244 -19.41 30.24 6.61
N ARG A 245 -18.85 29.36 7.43
CA ARG A 245 -18.98 27.91 7.22
C ARG A 245 -20.42 27.45 7.36
N ARG A 246 -21.16 27.99 8.32
CA ARG A 246 -22.58 27.69 8.52
C ARG A 246 -23.40 28.16 7.32
N ARG A 247 -23.19 29.41 6.84
CA ARG A 247 -23.85 29.97 5.65
C ARG A 247 -23.51 29.13 4.41
N PHE A 248 -22.25 28.76 4.21
CA PHE A 248 -21.84 27.88 3.12
C PHE A 248 -22.57 26.53 3.15
N ASN A 249 -22.75 25.94 4.33
CA ASN A 249 -23.49 24.69 4.47
C ASN A 249 -24.98 24.81 4.07
N LEU A 250 -25.56 25.99 4.07
CA LEU A 250 -26.94 26.21 3.60
C LEU A 250 -27.05 26.12 2.08
N LEU A 251 -25.98 26.47 1.34
CA LEU A 251 -25.94 26.36 -0.13
C LEU A 251 -26.18 24.93 -0.63
N PHE A 252 -25.84 23.92 0.14
CA PHE A 252 -26.10 22.52 -0.27
C PHE A 252 -27.59 22.17 -0.37
N ARG A 253 -28.49 23.04 0.14
CA ARG A 253 -29.94 22.91 0.03
C ARG A 253 -30.55 23.90 -0.95
N ASP A 254 -29.74 24.78 -1.54
CA ASP A 254 -30.21 25.78 -2.51
C ASP A 254 -30.22 25.15 -3.91
N GLU A 255 -31.40 25.01 -4.51
CA GLU A 255 -31.58 24.37 -5.80
C GLU A 255 -30.85 25.10 -6.94
N LEU A 256 -30.81 26.43 -6.90
CA LEU A 256 -30.15 27.22 -7.94
C LEU A 256 -28.64 27.01 -7.89
N PHE A 257 -28.05 26.99 -6.68
CA PHE A 257 -26.65 26.65 -6.51
C PHE A 257 -26.34 25.23 -7.00
N GLN A 258 -27.17 24.25 -6.65
CA GLN A 258 -26.99 22.87 -7.07
C GLN A 258 -27.14 22.70 -8.58
N ASN A 259 -28.05 23.41 -9.22
CA ASN A 259 -28.22 23.36 -10.68
C ASN A 259 -26.99 23.93 -11.40
N GLU A 260 -26.40 25.02 -10.88
CA GLU A 260 -25.16 25.55 -11.43
C GLU A 260 -24.00 24.54 -11.30
N VAL A 261 -23.87 23.88 -10.15
CA VAL A 261 -22.88 22.79 -9.95
C VAL A 261 -23.06 21.69 -10.99
N LYS A 262 -24.30 21.21 -11.18
CA LYS A 262 -24.61 20.13 -12.13
C LYS A 262 -24.28 20.53 -13.57
N VAL A 263 -24.65 21.76 -13.97
CA VAL A 263 -24.35 22.25 -15.32
C VAL A 263 -22.86 22.28 -15.59
N GLN A 264 -22.06 22.80 -14.64
CA GLN A 264 -20.63 22.92 -14.82
C GLN A 264 -19.90 21.56 -14.81
N THR A 265 -20.47 20.53 -14.21
CA THR A 265 -19.82 19.22 -14.03
C THR A 265 -20.34 18.14 -15.00
N ALA A 266 -21.38 18.46 -15.80
CA ALA A 266 -22.01 17.50 -16.71
C ALA A 266 -21.05 16.91 -17.73
N ASP A 267 -20.27 17.75 -18.41
CA ASP A 267 -19.34 17.32 -19.46
C ASP A 267 -18.22 16.43 -18.91
N ALA A 268 -17.69 16.77 -17.73
CA ALA A 268 -16.68 15.97 -17.07
C ALA A 268 -17.21 14.59 -16.68
N ASN A 269 -18.47 14.51 -16.22
CA ASN A 269 -19.12 13.24 -15.94
C ASN A 269 -19.37 12.43 -17.22
N LEU A 270 -19.88 13.03 -18.28
CA LEU A 270 -20.12 12.34 -19.55
C LEU A 270 -18.82 11.78 -20.14
N ALA A 271 -17.72 12.54 -20.09
CA ALA A 271 -16.40 12.08 -20.51
C ALA A 271 -15.92 10.90 -19.65
N LEU A 272 -16.11 10.96 -18.33
CA LEU A 272 -15.83 9.85 -17.42
C LEU A 272 -16.64 8.60 -17.76
N GLN A 273 -17.96 8.74 -18.05
CA GLN A 273 -18.80 7.61 -18.44
C GLN A 273 -18.27 6.92 -19.69
N ARG A 274 -17.92 7.68 -20.73
CA ARG A 274 -17.34 7.14 -21.97
C ARG A 274 -16.00 6.44 -21.72
N TYR A 275 -15.17 7.00 -20.85
CA TYR A 275 -13.92 6.37 -20.45
C TYR A 275 -14.19 5.03 -19.76
N LEU A 276 -15.08 5.00 -18.77
CA LEU A 276 -15.41 3.78 -18.03
C LEU A 276 -16.04 2.71 -18.93
N GLU A 277 -16.86 3.10 -19.91
CA GLU A 277 -17.42 2.19 -20.92
C GLU A 277 -16.29 1.58 -21.77
N ALA A 278 -15.34 2.38 -22.23
CA ALA A 278 -14.20 1.91 -23.01
C ALA A 278 -13.32 0.93 -22.21
N GLU A 279 -13.19 1.13 -20.88
CA GLU A 279 -12.49 0.23 -19.99
C GLU A 279 -13.31 -1.02 -19.57
N GLY A 280 -14.54 -1.17 -20.08
CA GLY A 280 -15.42 -2.30 -19.75
C GLY A 280 -15.93 -2.31 -18.32
N PHE A 281 -15.96 -1.15 -17.65
CA PHE A 281 -16.29 -1.03 -16.22
C PHE A 281 -17.71 -1.52 -15.89
N PHE A 282 -18.64 -1.35 -16.83
CA PHE A 282 -20.05 -1.73 -16.68
C PHE A 282 -20.37 -3.14 -17.20
N ALA A 283 -19.37 -3.89 -17.68
CA ALA A 283 -19.59 -5.24 -18.24
C ALA A 283 -19.91 -6.31 -17.22
N GLN A 284 -19.66 -6.06 -15.94
CA GLN A 284 -19.83 -7.02 -14.85
C GLN A 284 -20.76 -6.49 -13.77
N ALA A 285 -21.54 -7.38 -13.13
CA ALA A 285 -22.42 -7.00 -12.03
C ALA A 285 -21.66 -6.55 -10.77
N GLN A 286 -20.40 -6.97 -10.61
CA GLN A 286 -19.52 -6.54 -9.53
C GLN A 286 -18.07 -6.41 -10.01
N VAL A 287 -17.36 -5.45 -9.44
CA VAL A 287 -15.96 -5.18 -9.72
C VAL A 287 -15.16 -4.99 -8.43
N ALA A 288 -13.89 -5.42 -8.44
CA ALA A 288 -12.94 -5.06 -7.40
C ALA A 288 -12.22 -3.76 -7.76
N LEU A 289 -12.06 -2.90 -6.77
CA LEU A 289 -11.34 -1.63 -6.87
C LEU A 289 -10.18 -1.65 -5.88
N VAL A 290 -8.96 -1.46 -6.35
CA VAL A 290 -7.76 -1.56 -5.51
C VAL A 290 -7.02 -0.25 -5.47
N ASP A 291 -6.76 0.22 -4.25
CA ASP A 291 -6.01 1.43 -3.97
C ASP A 291 -5.10 1.21 -2.76
N ILE A 292 -4.16 2.11 -2.52
CA ILE A 292 -3.29 2.02 -1.35
C ILE A 292 -4.05 2.34 -0.04
N GLY A 293 -4.98 3.26 -0.03
CA GLY A 293 -5.74 3.66 1.15
C GLY A 293 -6.46 5.01 0.94
N TRP A 294 -6.93 5.65 1.94
CA TRP A 294 -7.06 5.28 3.39
C TRP A 294 -8.53 5.44 3.78
N MET A 295 -9.18 6.50 3.25
CA MET A 295 -10.58 6.83 3.54
C MET A 295 -11.55 6.40 2.42
N GLY A 296 -11.06 5.91 1.30
CA GLY A 296 -11.87 5.51 0.15
C GLY A 296 -12.51 6.66 -0.61
N THR A 297 -11.92 7.85 -0.57
CA THR A 297 -12.47 9.06 -1.21
C THR A 297 -12.60 8.91 -2.71
N ILE A 298 -11.58 8.36 -3.39
CA ILE A 298 -11.60 8.13 -4.85
C ILE A 298 -12.75 7.19 -5.20
N GLN A 299 -12.86 6.05 -4.50
CA GLN A 299 -13.94 5.09 -4.73
C GLN A 299 -15.31 5.70 -4.48
N ARG A 300 -15.47 6.54 -3.46
CA ARG A 300 -16.72 7.23 -3.19
C ARG A 300 -17.11 8.16 -4.33
N PHE A 301 -16.20 9.03 -4.78
CA PHE A 301 -16.47 9.92 -5.90
C PHE A 301 -16.77 9.16 -7.18
N LEU A 302 -16.05 8.07 -7.46
CA LEU A 302 -16.35 7.22 -8.60
C LEU A 302 -17.77 6.65 -8.52
N PHE A 303 -18.14 6.10 -7.36
CA PHE A 303 -19.48 5.54 -7.16
C PHE A 303 -20.57 6.62 -7.25
N ASP A 304 -20.36 7.80 -6.66
CA ASP A 304 -21.31 8.91 -6.75
C ASP A 304 -21.49 9.39 -8.21
N ALA A 305 -20.43 9.30 -9.04
CA ALA A 305 -20.48 9.65 -10.45
C ALA A 305 -21.29 8.66 -11.32
N ILE A 306 -21.40 7.38 -10.91
CA ILE A 306 -22.01 6.31 -11.71
C ILE A 306 -23.31 5.75 -11.17
N ARG A 307 -23.63 5.97 -9.88
CA ARG A 307 -24.73 5.28 -9.15
C ARG A 307 -26.12 5.57 -9.72
N HIS A 308 -26.27 6.56 -10.59
CA HIS A 308 -27.50 6.88 -11.30
C HIS A 308 -27.80 5.90 -12.45
N ARG A 309 -26.82 5.12 -12.88
CA ARG A 309 -26.94 4.13 -13.95
C ARG A 309 -27.56 2.83 -13.42
N ASP A 310 -28.42 2.23 -14.24
CA ASP A 310 -29.03 0.93 -13.92
C ASP A 310 -28.00 -0.22 -13.98
N ASP A 311 -26.98 -0.08 -14.85
CA ASP A 311 -25.88 -1.03 -15.04
C ASP A 311 -24.66 -0.76 -14.16
N ALA A 312 -24.77 0.16 -13.20
CA ALA A 312 -23.67 0.43 -12.27
C ALA A 312 -23.32 -0.82 -11.44
N PRO A 313 -22.06 -1.30 -11.49
CA PRO A 313 -21.64 -2.51 -10.77
C PRO A 313 -21.61 -2.30 -9.25
N VAL A 314 -21.67 -3.41 -8.53
CA VAL A 314 -21.31 -3.41 -7.11
C VAL A 314 -19.79 -3.20 -6.99
N CYS A 315 -19.39 -2.13 -6.31
CA CYS A 315 -17.99 -1.74 -6.12
C CYS A 315 -17.44 -2.35 -4.81
N ARG A 316 -16.49 -3.27 -4.93
CA ARG A 316 -15.76 -3.91 -3.81
C ARG A 316 -14.38 -3.30 -3.69
N GLY A 317 -14.20 -2.34 -2.78
CA GLY A 317 -12.91 -1.68 -2.55
C GLY A 317 -12.02 -2.48 -1.61
N TYR A 318 -10.76 -2.63 -1.99
CA TYR A 318 -9.70 -3.24 -1.20
C TYR A 318 -8.54 -2.26 -1.11
N VAL A 319 -8.17 -1.92 0.11
CA VAL A 319 -7.06 -1.02 0.39
C VAL A 319 -6.07 -1.66 1.35
N LEU A 320 -4.82 -1.20 1.32
CA LEU A 320 -3.78 -1.67 2.24
C LEU A 320 -4.23 -1.47 3.69
N ALA A 321 -4.70 -0.26 4.00
CA ALA A 321 -5.27 0.06 5.29
C ALA A 321 -6.46 1.02 5.15
N ALA A 322 -7.58 0.70 5.81
CA ALA A 322 -8.78 1.52 5.82
C ALA A 322 -8.94 2.28 7.14
N THR A 323 -9.21 3.59 7.02
CA THR A 323 -9.65 4.44 8.12
C THR A 323 -11.04 4.97 7.81
N ARG A 324 -11.87 5.15 8.84
CA ARG A 324 -13.14 5.84 8.65
C ARG A 324 -12.92 7.34 8.59
N GLY A 325 -13.62 7.99 7.70
CA GLY A 325 -13.68 9.44 7.55
C GLY A 325 -15.00 9.84 6.91
N ILE A 326 -15.18 11.13 6.68
CA ILE A 326 -16.39 11.69 6.04
C ILE A 326 -16.65 11.14 4.63
N ASN A 327 -15.62 10.66 3.97
CA ASN A 327 -15.69 10.13 2.60
C ASN A 327 -15.60 8.60 2.55
N TYR A 328 -15.84 7.91 3.65
CA TYR A 328 -15.82 6.45 3.69
C TYR A 328 -16.97 5.88 2.85
N PRO A 329 -16.70 4.95 1.90
CA PRO A 329 -17.76 4.26 1.14
C PRO A 329 -18.69 3.49 2.06
N GLU A 330 -20.00 3.63 1.84
CA GLU A 330 -21.04 2.98 2.65
C GLU A 330 -22.11 2.35 1.77
N GLY A 331 -22.66 1.23 2.25
CA GLY A 331 -23.81 0.56 1.67
C GLY A 331 -23.45 -0.74 0.91
N PRO A 332 -24.49 -1.53 0.55
CA PRO A 332 -24.28 -2.85 -0.02
C PRO A 332 -23.66 -2.85 -1.41
N LYS A 333 -23.88 -1.75 -2.17
CA LYS A 333 -23.35 -1.60 -3.52
C LYS A 333 -21.95 -0.94 -3.56
N ASN A 334 -21.48 -0.37 -2.46
CA ASN A 334 -20.18 0.29 -2.40
C ASN A 334 -19.53 0.05 -1.04
N THR A 335 -18.58 -0.88 -0.99
CA THR A 335 -17.92 -1.30 0.26
C THR A 335 -16.42 -1.07 0.17
N LEU A 336 -15.78 -0.79 1.31
CA LEU A 336 -14.34 -0.67 1.44
C LEU A 336 -13.82 -1.56 2.55
N ARG A 337 -12.73 -2.28 2.28
CA ARG A 337 -12.06 -3.16 3.24
C ARG A 337 -10.56 -2.91 3.25
N GLY A 338 -10.01 -2.67 4.43
CA GLY A 338 -8.57 -2.67 4.65
C GLY A 338 -8.06 -4.09 4.92
N LEU A 339 -7.05 -4.55 4.18
CA LEU A 339 -6.60 -5.94 4.27
C LEU A 339 -5.51 -6.16 5.32
N LEU A 340 -4.55 -5.25 5.47
CA LEU A 340 -3.56 -5.32 6.53
C LEU A 340 -4.02 -4.62 7.81
N TYR A 341 -4.77 -3.54 7.67
CA TYR A 341 -5.45 -2.88 8.78
C TYR A 341 -6.83 -2.39 8.36
N ASP A 342 -7.82 -2.66 9.20
CA ASP A 342 -9.17 -2.14 9.03
C ASP A 342 -9.67 -1.60 10.36
N ARG A 343 -10.09 -0.34 10.39
CA ARG A 343 -10.55 0.31 11.61
C ARG A 343 -11.75 -0.40 12.25
N ASP A 344 -12.58 -1.06 11.45
CA ASP A 344 -13.73 -1.85 11.96
C ASP A 344 -13.30 -3.12 12.68
N ARG A 345 -12.08 -3.58 12.40
CA ARG A 345 -11.45 -4.75 13.00
C ARG A 345 -10.13 -4.36 13.63
N PHE A 346 -10.19 -3.45 14.58
CA PHE A 346 -9.02 -2.83 15.19
C PHE A 346 -7.97 -3.85 15.60
N ASP A 347 -6.76 -3.65 15.08
CA ASP A 347 -5.54 -4.36 15.44
C ASP A 347 -4.45 -3.32 15.72
N LEU A 348 -3.97 -3.29 16.95
CA LEU A 348 -2.97 -2.32 17.36
C LEU A 348 -1.68 -2.41 16.53
N ALA A 349 -1.20 -3.62 16.24
CA ALA A 349 -0.01 -3.82 15.42
C ALA A 349 -0.24 -3.36 13.97
N GLY A 350 -1.38 -3.76 13.37
CA GLY A 350 -1.76 -3.35 12.02
C GLY A 350 -1.94 -1.83 11.89
N SER A 351 -2.42 -1.15 12.95
CA SER A 351 -2.58 0.31 12.95
C SER A 351 -1.26 1.06 12.71
N SER A 352 -0.11 0.41 12.94
CA SER A 352 1.21 1.01 12.69
C SER A 352 1.43 1.43 11.24
N ILE A 353 0.72 0.83 10.30
CA ILE A 353 0.78 1.19 8.86
C ILE A 353 0.32 2.64 8.62
N LEU A 354 -0.60 3.13 9.45
CA LEU A 354 -1.14 4.49 9.32
C LEU A 354 -0.12 5.58 9.62
N TYR A 355 0.95 5.25 10.34
CA TYR A 355 2.03 6.19 10.64
C TYR A 355 3.00 6.38 9.48
N ALA A 356 3.02 5.42 8.54
CA ALA A 356 3.87 5.43 7.36
C ALA A 356 3.06 5.63 6.06
N ARG A 357 1.86 6.23 6.12
CA ARG A 357 0.98 6.43 4.95
C ARG A 357 1.70 7.07 3.79
N ASP A 358 2.31 8.22 4.06
CA ASP A 358 2.97 9.02 3.04
C ASP A 358 4.14 8.25 2.39
N LEU A 359 4.82 7.38 3.15
CA LEU A 359 5.85 6.49 2.62
C LEU A 359 5.29 5.46 1.64
N PHE A 360 4.13 4.87 1.92
CA PHE A 360 3.50 3.92 1.01
C PHE A 360 3.00 4.60 -0.27
N GLU A 361 2.41 5.79 -0.16
CA GLU A 361 2.00 6.58 -1.32
C GLU A 361 3.22 6.92 -2.20
N GLU A 362 4.31 7.41 -1.62
CA GLU A 362 5.53 7.70 -2.36
C GLU A 362 6.21 6.45 -2.96
N ALA A 363 6.20 5.33 -2.24
CA ALA A 363 6.77 4.08 -2.72
C ALA A 363 6.00 3.48 -3.90
N CYS A 364 4.69 3.67 -3.94
CA CYS A 364 3.83 3.09 -4.97
C CYS A 364 3.58 4.01 -6.17
N ARG A 365 4.14 5.22 -6.18
CA ARG A 365 3.93 6.23 -7.24
C ARG A 365 4.18 5.67 -8.65
N ALA A 366 3.28 6.01 -9.57
CA ALA A 366 3.48 5.77 -10.99
C ALA A 366 4.43 6.81 -11.62
N PRO A 367 5.23 6.43 -12.63
CA PRO A 367 6.12 7.37 -13.32
C PRO A 367 5.39 8.19 -14.40
N HIS A 368 4.13 8.52 -14.18
CA HIS A 368 3.33 9.37 -15.05
C HIS A 368 2.66 10.49 -14.23
N PRO A 369 2.30 11.60 -14.87
CA PRO A 369 1.67 12.73 -14.19
C PRO A 369 0.31 12.35 -13.57
N THR A 370 -0.10 13.10 -12.55
CA THR A 370 -1.44 13.00 -11.96
C THR A 370 -2.51 13.36 -12.99
N LEU A 371 -3.60 12.59 -13.01
CA LEU A 371 -4.79 12.92 -13.80
C LEU A 371 -5.54 14.08 -13.13
N ASN A 372 -5.79 15.15 -13.90
CA ASN A 372 -6.51 16.33 -13.43
C ASN A 372 -8.00 16.31 -13.75
N GLY A 373 -8.41 15.60 -14.82
CA GLY A 373 -9.81 15.59 -15.22
C GLY A 373 -10.09 14.76 -16.47
N TYR A 374 -11.36 14.77 -16.86
CA TYR A 374 -11.86 14.18 -18.09
C TYR A 374 -12.48 15.27 -18.94
N ALA A 375 -12.14 15.32 -20.21
CA ALA A 375 -12.70 16.25 -21.19
C ALA A 375 -13.45 15.51 -22.30
N LEU A 376 -14.55 16.09 -22.76
CA LEU A 376 -15.25 15.57 -23.94
C LEU A 376 -14.43 15.86 -25.20
N LYS A 377 -14.37 14.88 -26.09
CA LYS A 377 -14.02 15.04 -27.49
C LYS A 377 -15.20 14.61 -28.36
N ASP A 378 -15.24 15.04 -29.64
CA ASP A 378 -16.38 14.91 -30.57
C ASP A 378 -17.10 13.55 -30.42
N ASP A 379 -16.43 12.44 -30.57
CA ASP A 379 -17.00 11.09 -30.42
C ASP A 379 -16.44 10.29 -29.24
N GLY A 380 -15.76 10.93 -28.26
CA GLY A 380 -15.09 10.19 -27.18
C GLY A 380 -14.78 11.03 -25.96
N TYR A 381 -13.63 10.75 -25.38
CA TYR A 381 -13.10 11.40 -24.19
C TYR A 381 -11.60 11.68 -24.34
N GLU A 382 -11.10 12.56 -23.49
CA GLU A 382 -9.68 12.79 -23.29
C GLU A 382 -9.33 12.74 -21.80
N LEU A 383 -8.24 12.07 -21.46
CA LEU A 383 -7.66 12.09 -20.12
C LEU A 383 -6.74 13.30 -19.99
N VAL A 384 -7.09 14.25 -19.14
CA VAL A 384 -6.35 15.49 -18.94
C VAL A 384 -5.35 15.29 -17.81
N PHE A 385 -4.08 15.17 -18.16
CA PHE A 385 -2.99 15.02 -17.17
C PHE A 385 -2.40 16.38 -16.79
N ARG A 386 -1.77 16.41 -15.62
CA ARG A 386 -0.93 17.53 -15.22
C ARG A 386 0.23 17.71 -16.17
N THR A 387 0.53 18.96 -16.50
CA THR A 387 1.68 19.29 -17.36
C THR A 387 2.99 19.23 -16.54
N ALA A 388 4.07 18.77 -17.16
CA ALA A 388 5.39 18.72 -16.54
C ALA A 388 6.07 20.11 -16.46
N GLU A 389 5.42 21.14 -16.96
CA GLU A 389 5.94 22.50 -17.02
C GLU A 389 5.73 23.29 -15.73
N ASP A 390 4.79 22.87 -14.89
CA ASP A 390 4.58 23.46 -13.58
C ASP A 390 5.59 22.94 -12.54
N SER A 391 5.77 23.69 -11.47
CA SER A 391 6.70 23.34 -10.38
C SER A 391 6.38 22.01 -9.72
N THR A 392 5.13 21.59 -9.75
CA THR A 392 4.66 20.31 -9.22
C THR A 392 5.09 19.15 -10.10
N GLY A 393 4.93 19.29 -11.41
CA GLY A 393 5.36 18.24 -12.35
C GLY A 393 6.87 18.02 -12.30
N GLN A 394 7.66 19.07 -12.05
CA GLN A 394 9.10 18.94 -11.81
C GLN A 394 9.39 18.20 -10.51
N ALA A 395 8.71 18.56 -9.41
CA ALA A 395 8.86 17.89 -8.13
C ALA A 395 8.44 16.41 -8.20
N GLU A 396 7.40 16.09 -8.96
CA GLU A 396 6.99 14.69 -9.23
C GLU A 396 8.11 13.89 -9.89
N LYS A 397 8.75 14.40 -10.94
CA LYS A 397 9.87 13.73 -11.62
C LYS A 397 11.09 13.51 -10.72
N GLU A 398 11.41 14.48 -9.87
CA GLU A 398 12.51 14.34 -8.89
C GLU A 398 12.21 13.25 -7.86
N GLN A 399 10.97 13.19 -7.37
CA GLN A 399 10.53 12.13 -6.45
C GLN A 399 10.56 10.76 -7.13
N ASP A 400 10.07 10.64 -8.35
CA ASP A 400 10.07 9.39 -9.11
C ASP A 400 11.49 8.84 -9.26
N SER A 401 12.45 9.71 -9.63
CA SER A 401 13.87 9.33 -9.74
C SER A 401 14.47 8.90 -8.42
N TYR A 402 14.10 9.57 -7.32
CA TYR A 402 14.60 9.25 -5.99
C TYR A 402 14.08 7.90 -5.49
N TYR A 403 12.81 7.59 -5.71
CA TYR A 403 12.19 6.36 -5.23
C TYR A 403 12.33 5.16 -6.20
N ALA A 404 12.87 5.34 -7.39
CA ALA A 404 13.07 4.24 -8.34
C ALA A 404 13.83 3.04 -7.75
N PRO A 405 14.94 3.20 -6.98
CA PRO A 405 15.61 2.07 -6.34
C PRO A 405 14.75 1.36 -5.29
N LEU A 406 13.85 2.10 -4.61
CA LEU A 406 12.91 1.52 -3.65
C LEU A 406 11.93 0.59 -4.35
N GLN A 407 11.36 1.03 -5.47
CA GLN A 407 10.41 0.24 -6.27
C GLN A 407 11.10 -0.99 -6.89
N GLU A 408 12.33 -0.85 -7.37
CA GLU A 408 13.13 -1.96 -7.86
C GLU A 408 13.33 -3.03 -6.76
N GLY A 409 13.69 -2.58 -5.55
CA GLY A 409 13.82 -3.46 -4.38
C GLY A 409 12.50 -4.15 -4.00
N ILE A 410 11.37 -3.43 -4.06
CA ILE A 410 10.05 -4.01 -3.82
C ILE A 410 9.76 -5.13 -4.83
N LEU A 411 9.91 -4.87 -6.12
CA LEU A 411 9.61 -5.84 -7.16
C LEU A 411 10.51 -7.07 -7.07
N GLU A 412 11.80 -6.91 -6.77
CA GLU A 412 12.70 -8.04 -6.55
C GLU A 412 12.32 -8.85 -5.31
N GLY A 413 11.96 -8.18 -4.22
CA GLY A 413 11.45 -8.85 -3.02
C GLY A 413 10.18 -9.65 -3.29
N VAL A 414 9.28 -9.13 -4.12
CA VAL A 414 8.06 -9.84 -4.54
C VAL A 414 8.37 -11.06 -5.41
N ARG A 415 9.36 -10.98 -6.32
CA ARG A 415 9.79 -12.14 -7.11
C ARG A 415 10.28 -13.30 -6.24
N ARG A 416 10.87 -13.00 -5.09
CA ARG A 416 11.29 -14.02 -4.12
C ARG A 416 10.16 -14.48 -3.21
N TYR A 417 9.27 -13.55 -2.85
CA TYR A 417 8.09 -13.85 -2.04
C TYR A 417 7.16 -14.87 -2.73
N ALA A 418 6.85 -14.67 -4.00
CA ALA A 418 5.85 -15.45 -4.72
C ALA A 418 6.13 -16.98 -4.68
N PRO A 419 7.31 -17.49 -5.13
CA PRO A 419 7.58 -18.92 -5.09
C PRO A 419 7.69 -19.47 -3.65
N ALA A 420 8.21 -18.68 -2.71
CA ALA A 420 8.31 -19.09 -1.33
C ALA A 420 6.94 -19.24 -0.67
N ALA A 421 6.03 -18.26 -0.87
CA ALA A 421 4.67 -18.31 -0.36
C ALA A 421 3.86 -19.44 -1.00
N ALA A 422 3.98 -19.64 -2.31
CA ALA A 422 3.34 -20.73 -3.03
C ALA A 422 3.82 -22.11 -2.53
N MET A 423 5.13 -22.30 -2.37
CA MET A 423 5.72 -23.54 -1.86
C MET A 423 5.24 -23.87 -0.45
N LEU A 424 5.09 -22.87 0.41
CA LEU A 424 4.64 -23.06 1.79
C LEU A 424 3.11 -23.13 1.91
N GLY A 425 2.37 -22.82 0.86
CA GLY A 425 0.92 -22.74 0.88
C GLY A 425 0.39 -21.72 1.90
N CYS A 426 1.07 -20.58 2.04
CA CYS A 426 0.71 -19.55 3.02
C CYS A 426 -0.46 -18.71 2.51
N SER A 427 -1.50 -18.57 3.33
CA SER A 427 -2.49 -17.49 3.20
C SER A 427 -1.99 -16.21 3.89
N VAL A 428 -2.62 -15.07 3.58
CA VAL A 428 -2.29 -13.80 4.30
C VAL A 428 -2.58 -13.93 5.79
N GLN A 429 -3.59 -14.72 6.18
CA GLN A 429 -3.89 -14.98 7.59
C GLN A 429 -2.75 -15.73 8.31
N ASP A 430 -2.12 -16.68 7.63
CA ASP A 430 -0.94 -17.40 8.16
C ASP A 430 0.26 -16.46 8.39
N LEU A 431 0.37 -15.44 7.55
CA LEU A 431 1.48 -14.46 7.60
C LEU A 431 1.23 -13.29 8.58
N LYS A 432 -0.02 -13.10 9.01
CA LYS A 432 -0.41 -11.93 9.81
C LYS A 432 0.50 -11.63 11.00
N PRO A 433 0.93 -12.59 11.82
CA PRO A 433 1.81 -12.30 12.96
C PRO A 433 3.20 -11.77 12.54
N TRP A 434 3.75 -12.28 11.43
CA TRP A 434 5.00 -11.76 10.88
C TRP A 434 4.82 -10.36 10.29
N LEU A 435 3.74 -10.12 9.55
CA LEU A 435 3.41 -8.79 9.02
C LEU A 435 3.22 -7.79 10.16
N ASN A 436 2.54 -8.17 11.22
CA ASN A 436 2.38 -7.35 12.42
C ASN A 436 3.75 -7.01 13.06
N TYR A 437 4.66 -7.99 13.14
CA TYR A 437 6.01 -7.73 13.61
C TYR A 437 6.75 -6.71 12.74
N LEU A 438 6.68 -6.85 11.41
CA LEU A 438 7.29 -5.89 10.48
C LEU A 438 6.69 -4.49 10.65
N MET A 439 5.37 -4.37 10.69
CA MET A 439 4.68 -3.10 10.85
C MET A 439 5.07 -2.39 12.15
N VAL A 440 5.07 -3.09 13.27
CA VAL A 440 5.48 -2.50 14.55
C VAL A 440 6.97 -2.16 14.56
N SER A 441 7.83 -3.11 14.19
CA SER A 441 9.28 -2.94 14.35
C SER A 441 9.94 -2.04 13.31
N ARG A 442 9.28 -1.77 12.18
CA ARG A 442 9.87 -1.05 11.07
C ARG A 442 9.08 0.19 10.64
N LEU A 443 7.77 0.24 10.90
CA LEU A 443 6.95 1.41 10.58
C LEU A 443 6.69 2.28 11.81
N ALA A 444 6.28 1.69 12.94
CA ALA A 444 6.07 2.46 14.16
C ALA A 444 7.39 2.83 14.86
N PHE A 445 8.42 1.98 14.76
CA PHE A 445 9.74 2.18 15.37
C PHE A 445 10.85 2.06 14.34
N PRO A 446 10.96 3.00 13.39
CA PRO A 446 11.99 2.96 12.36
C PRO A 446 13.38 3.04 13.01
N LYS A 447 14.35 2.39 12.34
CA LYS A 447 15.76 2.49 12.75
C LYS A 447 16.30 3.87 12.38
N THR A 448 17.35 4.31 13.09
CA THR A 448 18.01 5.60 12.80
C THR A 448 18.43 5.73 11.34
N GLU A 449 18.98 4.68 10.73
CA GLU A 449 19.35 4.66 9.32
C GLU A 449 18.14 4.93 8.41
N GLU A 450 16.98 4.34 8.72
CA GLU A 450 15.74 4.52 7.97
C GLU A 450 15.23 5.96 8.06
N VAL A 451 15.26 6.52 9.27
CA VAL A 451 14.88 7.92 9.50
C VAL A 451 15.77 8.87 8.72
N VAL A 452 17.09 8.67 8.73
CA VAL A 452 18.03 9.53 8.02
C VAL A 452 17.77 9.56 6.52
N HIS A 453 17.51 8.40 5.91
CA HIS A 453 17.30 8.32 4.45
C HIS A 453 15.92 8.78 3.97
N ILE A 454 14.89 8.68 4.82
CA ILE A 454 13.51 8.96 4.40
C ILE A 454 12.99 10.28 4.98
N ARG A 455 13.43 10.69 6.18
CA ARG A 455 12.96 11.88 6.88
C ARG A 455 13.10 13.19 6.09
N HIS A 456 14.11 13.28 5.22
CA HIS A 456 14.36 14.49 4.44
C HIS A 456 13.46 14.64 3.21
N ARG A 457 12.54 13.72 2.99
CA ARG A 457 11.61 13.75 1.88
C ARG A 457 10.22 14.18 2.33
N HIS A 458 9.55 14.91 1.46
CA HIS A 458 8.19 15.38 1.66
C HIS A 458 7.21 14.54 0.87
N HIS A 459 6.03 14.37 1.41
CA HIS A 459 4.90 13.91 0.63
C HIS A 459 4.39 15.06 -0.25
N LEU A 460 4.20 14.79 -1.53
CA LEU A 460 3.63 15.75 -2.46
C LEU A 460 2.10 15.72 -2.36
N ASP A 461 1.53 16.51 -1.45
CA ASP A 461 0.09 16.74 -1.39
C ASP A 461 -0.31 17.83 -2.38
N ASP A 462 -0.76 17.43 -3.55
CA ASP A 462 -1.18 18.32 -4.63
C ASP A 462 -2.68 18.62 -4.62
N PHE A 463 -3.45 17.95 -3.78
CA PHE A 463 -4.90 18.15 -3.69
C PHE A 463 -5.26 19.58 -3.25
N HIS A 464 -4.45 20.18 -2.38
CA HIS A 464 -4.67 21.54 -1.90
C HIS A 464 -3.85 22.61 -2.65
N GLY A 465 -3.08 22.22 -3.67
CA GLY A 465 -2.25 23.14 -4.44
C GLY A 465 -1.12 23.78 -3.64
N THR A 466 -0.81 23.25 -2.46
CA THR A 466 0.31 23.69 -1.65
C THR A 466 1.55 22.87 -2.00
N HIS A 467 2.26 23.31 -3.04
CA HIS A 467 3.52 22.70 -3.41
C HIS A 467 4.64 23.34 -2.64
N THR A 468 5.27 22.57 -1.80
CA THR A 468 6.56 22.96 -1.28
C THR A 468 7.59 22.21 -2.11
N PRO A 469 8.33 22.90 -3.00
CA PRO A 469 9.46 22.29 -3.68
C PRO A 469 10.42 21.74 -2.62
N MET A 470 11.21 20.72 -2.97
CA MET A 470 12.22 20.10 -2.09
C MET A 470 13.28 21.12 -1.64
N GLN A 471 12.88 22.24 -1.08
CA GLN A 471 13.78 23.24 -0.54
C GLN A 471 14.03 23.01 0.94
N LYS A 472 15.28 23.32 1.33
CA LYS A 472 15.83 23.27 2.69
C LYS A 472 14.77 23.59 3.75
N HIS A 473 14.70 22.71 4.74
CA HIS A 473 13.83 22.74 5.89
C HIS A 473 13.41 24.13 6.36
N SER A 474 12.16 24.52 6.12
CA SER A 474 11.50 25.58 6.86
C SER A 474 10.82 24.96 8.10
N LYS A 475 10.88 25.64 9.24
CA LYS A 475 10.14 25.25 10.44
C LYS A 475 8.64 25.13 10.09
N GLY A 476 8.09 23.91 10.15
CA GLY A 476 6.67 23.67 9.89
C GLY A 476 6.35 22.61 8.80
N GLN A 477 7.34 22.09 8.08
CA GLN A 477 7.12 21.02 7.11
C GLN A 477 6.99 19.67 7.80
N VAL A 478 5.95 18.89 7.43
CA VAL A 478 5.72 17.53 7.93
C VAL A 478 6.58 16.56 7.13
N HIS A 479 7.49 15.87 7.79
CA HIS A 479 8.31 14.83 7.19
C HIS A 479 7.58 13.48 7.17
N LEU A 480 8.00 12.55 6.31
CA LEU A 480 7.35 11.24 6.15
C LEU A 480 7.19 10.46 7.46
N TRP A 481 8.06 10.65 8.45
CA TRP A 481 7.97 9.97 9.74
C TRP A 481 7.55 10.85 10.93
N ASP A 482 7.25 12.11 10.74
CA ASP A 482 6.83 12.98 11.84
C ASP A 482 5.51 12.50 12.48
N ARG A 483 4.63 11.90 11.68
CA ARG A 483 3.40 11.26 12.20
C ARG A 483 3.71 10.06 13.08
N SER A 484 4.71 9.26 12.74
CA SER A 484 5.17 8.14 13.56
C SER A 484 5.77 8.62 14.88
N GLU A 485 6.62 9.63 14.84
CA GLU A 485 7.19 10.26 16.04
C GLU A 485 6.09 10.83 16.95
N ALA A 486 5.11 11.53 16.38
CA ALA A 486 3.97 12.05 17.12
C ALA A 486 3.13 10.93 17.75
N ALA A 487 2.85 9.87 16.99
CA ALA A 487 2.09 8.72 17.48
C ALA A 487 2.82 7.99 18.61
N LEU A 488 4.14 7.80 18.49
CA LEU A 488 4.97 7.24 19.55
C LEU A 488 4.96 8.10 20.82
N ARG A 489 4.95 9.42 20.65
CA ARG A 489 4.89 10.37 21.76
C ARG A 489 3.55 10.32 22.50
N TYR A 490 2.43 10.14 21.77
CA TYR A 490 1.08 10.24 22.31
C TYR A 490 0.35 8.90 22.46
N ASN A 491 0.90 7.78 21.97
CA ASN A 491 0.28 6.47 22.10
C ASN A 491 1.04 5.57 23.10
N PRO A 492 0.63 5.54 24.39
CA PRO A 492 1.32 4.75 25.42
C PRO A 492 1.25 3.24 25.16
N PHE A 493 0.22 2.75 24.46
CA PHE A 493 0.08 1.32 24.16
C PHE A 493 1.12 0.85 23.13
N LEU A 494 1.41 1.65 22.10
CA LEU A 494 2.49 1.34 21.16
C LEU A 494 3.86 1.37 21.84
N ARG A 495 4.10 2.33 22.74
CA ARG A 495 5.33 2.37 23.55
C ARG A 495 5.47 1.13 24.44
N LEU A 496 4.40 0.74 25.13
CA LEU A 496 4.40 -0.45 25.96
C LEU A 496 4.67 -1.70 25.12
N GLN A 497 4.03 -1.83 23.94
CA GLN A 497 4.25 -2.94 23.03
C GLN A 497 5.71 -2.99 22.54
N SER A 498 6.30 -1.85 22.18
CA SER A 498 7.70 -1.76 21.80
C SER A 498 8.64 -2.14 22.95
N PHE A 499 8.37 -1.65 24.16
CA PHE A 499 9.13 -1.98 25.36
C PHE A 499 9.07 -3.49 25.67
N MET A 500 7.89 -4.09 25.61
CA MET A 500 7.69 -5.53 25.78
C MET A 500 8.41 -6.35 24.72
N LEU A 501 8.42 -5.89 23.46
CA LEU A 501 9.21 -6.48 22.39
C LEU A 501 10.71 -6.37 22.68
N GLY A 502 11.17 -5.22 23.15
CA GLY A 502 12.56 -4.98 23.52
C GLY A 502 13.03 -5.91 24.66
N ILE A 503 12.21 -6.12 25.70
CA ILE A 503 12.52 -7.05 26.80
C ILE A 503 12.61 -8.49 26.31
N ARG A 504 11.70 -8.91 25.43
CA ARG A 504 11.69 -10.28 24.88
C ARG A 504 12.85 -10.58 23.94
N HIS A 505 13.51 -9.54 23.43
CA HIS A 505 14.63 -9.68 22.50
C HIS A 505 16.01 -9.55 23.16
N ARG A 506 16.05 -9.23 24.45
CA ARG A 506 17.26 -9.31 25.26
C ARG A 506 17.42 -10.72 25.82
#